data_d7daa24089b2a5c8454467a921d43273
#
_entry.id   d7daa24089b2a5c8454467a921d43273
#
_cell.length_a   1.000
_cell.length_b   1.000
_cell.length_c   1.000
_cell.angle_alpha   90.00
_cell.angle_beta   90.00
_cell.angle_gamma   90.00
#
_symmetry.space_group_name_H-M   'P 1'
#
loop_
_entity.id
_entity.type
_entity.pdbx_description
1 polymer ?
#
loop_
_entity_poly.entity_id
_entity_poly.type
_entity_poly.pdbx_seq_one_letter_code
_entity_poly.pdbx_strand_id
1 'polypeptide(L)'
;MSRTIALLLLLLPMLALAGPDKTGIYKSVDAEGNIVYSDTPTVGAEKITPPPISTIESGPALEPTQAAAKDENAKPPTSYTRFSILQPANDVTIWDNQGSIPLSMELEPALDTVNGHGVWVFVDGKAVVKQSPSMVQPISGIDRGTHTVRAEIRDSTGKVLKRTITITVHLKKHTIAKPVPH
;
A
#
# COMPACT_ATOMS: atom_id res chain seq x y z
N MET A 1 -66.33 31.80 -46.00
CA MET A 1 -65.95 32.75 -44.97
C MET A 1 -65.05 31.95 -43.98
N SER A 2 -63.75 31.88 -44.18
CA SER A 2 -62.81 31.22 -43.27
C SER A 2 -61.50 31.98 -43.28
N ARG A 3 -61.20 32.62 -42.16
CA ARG A 3 -59.96 33.37 -41.93
C ARG A 3 -58.89 32.42 -41.40
N THR A 4 -57.99 32.05 -42.25
CA THR A 4 -56.74 31.30 -41.83
C THR A 4 -55.72 32.28 -41.26
N ILE A 5 -55.47 32.21 -39.98
CA ILE A 5 -54.38 32.92 -39.27
C ILE A 5 -53.15 32.07 -39.39
N ALA A 6 -52.17 32.54 -40.19
CA ALA A 6 -50.83 31.94 -40.27
C ALA A 6 -50.05 32.43 -39.06
N LEU A 7 -49.72 31.48 -38.16
CA LEU A 7 -48.82 31.69 -37.01
C LEU A 7 -47.36 31.48 -37.50
N LEU A 8 -46.65 32.58 -37.72
CA LEU A 8 -45.22 32.58 -38.09
C LEU A 8 -44.40 32.35 -36.80
N LEU A 9 -43.93 31.14 -36.61
CA LEU A 9 -43.06 30.77 -35.47
C LEU A 9 -41.65 31.25 -35.78
N LEU A 10 -41.19 32.31 -35.11
CA LEU A 10 -39.87 32.90 -35.21
C LEU A 10 -38.88 32.02 -34.47
N LEU A 11 -38.06 31.23 -35.19
CA LEU A 11 -37.00 30.38 -34.65
C LEU A 11 -35.78 31.26 -34.36
N LEU A 12 -35.61 31.71 -33.10
CA LEU A 12 -34.35 32.33 -32.66
C LEU A 12 -33.26 31.24 -32.49
N PRO A 13 -32.09 31.38 -33.11
CA PRO A 13 -30.95 30.52 -32.79
C PRO A 13 -30.43 30.92 -31.40
N MET A 14 -30.49 29.98 -30.46
CA MET A 14 -29.89 30.10 -29.14
C MET A 14 -28.33 30.02 -29.32
N LEU A 15 -27.68 31.18 -29.28
CA LEU A 15 -26.25 31.30 -29.30
C LEU A 15 -25.73 30.75 -27.97
N ALA A 16 -25.19 29.51 -27.99
CA ALA A 16 -24.52 28.91 -26.83
C ALA A 16 -23.21 29.68 -26.57
N LEU A 17 -23.22 30.54 -25.53
CA LEU A 17 -21.95 31.05 -24.99
C LEU A 17 -21.20 29.87 -24.42
N ALA A 18 -20.15 29.43 -25.12
CA ALA A 18 -19.10 28.58 -24.55
C ALA A 18 -18.42 29.36 -23.42
N GLY A 19 -18.69 29.01 -22.21
CA GLY A 19 -17.97 29.55 -21.04
C GLY A 19 -16.49 29.19 -21.12
N PRO A 20 -15.61 30.00 -20.55
CA PRO A 20 -14.16 29.71 -20.57
C PRO A 20 -13.86 28.37 -19.90
N ASP A 21 -13.01 27.58 -20.53
CA ASP A 21 -12.51 26.30 -20.01
C ASP A 21 -11.97 26.49 -18.59
N LYS A 22 -12.69 25.93 -17.62
CA LYS A 22 -12.40 26.05 -16.18
C LYS A 22 -11.33 25.05 -15.70
N THR A 23 -10.63 24.39 -16.62
CA THR A 23 -9.63 23.39 -16.28
C THR A 23 -8.23 23.96 -16.41
N GLY A 24 -7.55 24.19 -15.30
CA GLY A 24 -6.17 24.68 -15.28
C GLY A 24 -5.77 25.14 -13.88
N ILE A 25 -4.47 25.22 -13.64
CA ILE A 25 -3.91 25.78 -12.41
C ILE A 25 -3.63 27.27 -12.67
N TYR A 26 -4.17 28.12 -11.82
CA TYR A 26 -4.01 29.57 -11.90
C TYR A 26 -3.16 30.05 -10.71
N LYS A 27 -2.23 30.97 -10.99
CA LYS A 27 -1.41 31.64 -10.00
C LYS A 27 -1.92 33.06 -9.83
N SER A 28 -2.19 33.48 -8.62
CA SER A 28 -2.53 34.86 -8.28
C SER A 28 -1.67 35.34 -7.11
N VAL A 29 -1.66 36.63 -6.87
CA VAL A 29 -1.02 37.26 -5.72
C VAL A 29 -2.11 37.88 -4.88
N ASP A 30 -2.14 37.55 -3.56
CA ASP A 30 -3.10 38.16 -2.64
C ASP A 30 -2.72 39.60 -2.26
N ALA A 31 -3.57 40.28 -1.50
CA ALA A 31 -3.36 41.65 -1.08
C ALA A 31 -2.13 41.82 -0.17
N GLU A 32 -1.65 40.74 0.43
CA GLU A 32 -0.51 40.65 1.31
C GLU A 32 0.80 40.32 0.55
N GLY A 33 0.72 40.07 -0.77
CA GLY A 33 1.86 39.76 -1.63
C GLY A 33 2.23 38.30 -1.71
N ASN A 34 1.43 37.37 -1.15
CA ASN A 34 1.71 35.94 -1.21
C ASN A 34 1.18 35.34 -2.51
N ILE A 35 1.87 34.30 -3.00
CA ILE A 35 1.47 33.56 -4.19
C ILE A 35 0.43 32.51 -3.79
N VAL A 36 -0.77 32.58 -4.39
CA VAL A 36 -1.86 31.64 -4.20
C VAL A 36 -2.12 30.88 -5.50
N TYR A 37 -2.24 29.56 -5.41
CA TYR A 37 -2.60 28.69 -6.53
C TYR A 37 -4.06 28.24 -6.40
N SER A 38 -4.83 28.32 -7.49
CA SER A 38 -6.24 27.92 -7.53
C SER A 38 -6.54 27.16 -8.83
N ASP A 39 -7.54 26.29 -8.80
CA ASP A 39 -8.12 25.62 -9.96
C ASP A 39 -9.23 26.44 -10.65
N THR A 40 -9.61 27.56 -10.02
CA THR A 40 -10.61 28.50 -10.54
C THR A 40 -9.97 29.81 -10.94
N PRO A 41 -10.30 30.37 -12.12
CA PRO A 41 -9.76 31.64 -12.57
C PRO A 41 -10.29 32.79 -11.70
N THR A 42 -9.36 33.51 -11.04
CA THR A 42 -9.64 34.75 -10.30
C THR A 42 -9.18 35.95 -11.11
N VAL A 43 -9.79 37.11 -10.91
CA VAL A 43 -9.39 38.32 -11.62
C VAL A 43 -7.92 38.64 -11.34
N GLY A 44 -7.10 38.69 -12.40
CA GLY A 44 -5.64 38.92 -12.30
C GLY A 44 -4.81 37.64 -12.17
N ALA A 45 -5.42 36.44 -12.20
CA ALA A 45 -4.68 35.18 -12.16
C ALA A 45 -4.12 34.79 -13.52
N GLU A 46 -2.86 34.38 -13.55
CA GLU A 46 -2.16 33.87 -14.72
C GLU A 46 -2.29 32.34 -14.79
N LYS A 47 -2.74 31.82 -15.94
CA LYS A 47 -2.84 30.37 -16.17
C LYS A 47 -1.43 29.78 -16.33
N ILE A 48 -1.05 28.89 -15.45
CA ILE A 48 0.21 28.17 -15.54
C ILE A 48 0.02 26.97 -16.45
N THR A 49 0.78 26.92 -17.54
CA THR A 49 0.98 25.69 -18.31
C THR A 49 2.18 24.99 -17.71
N PRO A 50 2.04 23.83 -17.03
CA PRO A 50 3.20 23.09 -16.56
C PRO A 50 4.13 22.81 -17.74
N PRO A 51 5.46 22.91 -17.58
CA PRO A 51 6.38 22.51 -18.62
C PRO A 51 6.09 21.05 -18.98
N PRO A 52 6.24 20.67 -20.26
CA PRO A 52 6.07 19.26 -20.64
C PRO A 52 7.01 18.44 -19.76
N ILE A 53 6.43 17.47 -19.05
CA ILE A 53 7.22 16.46 -18.37
C ILE A 53 8.14 15.88 -19.42
N SER A 54 9.46 16.06 -19.25
CA SER A 54 10.43 15.33 -20.05
C SER A 54 10.16 13.84 -19.79
N THR A 55 9.38 13.23 -20.66
CA THR A 55 9.41 11.78 -20.78
C THR A 55 10.83 11.46 -21.16
N ILE A 56 11.57 10.86 -20.25
CA ILE A 56 12.81 10.16 -20.59
C ILE A 56 12.40 9.26 -21.73
N GLU A 57 12.95 9.49 -22.92
CA GLU A 57 12.81 8.55 -24.02
C GLU A 57 13.22 7.21 -23.42
N SER A 58 12.25 6.35 -23.26
CA SER A 58 12.50 4.97 -22.87
C SER A 58 13.46 4.44 -23.91
N GLY A 59 14.69 4.17 -23.50
CA GLY A 59 15.55 3.27 -24.25
C GLY A 59 14.73 2.04 -24.64
N PRO A 60 15.20 1.21 -25.58
CA PRO A 60 14.42 0.20 -26.27
C PRO A 60 13.52 -0.49 -25.25
N ALA A 61 12.23 -0.40 -25.48
CA ALA A 61 11.19 -0.83 -24.55
C ALA A 61 11.58 -2.18 -23.98
N LEU A 62 11.97 -2.18 -22.70
CA LEU A 62 11.71 -3.34 -21.90
C LEU A 62 10.20 -3.47 -22.00
N GLU A 63 9.75 -4.45 -22.75
CA GLU A 63 8.35 -4.84 -22.84
C GLU A 63 7.78 -4.66 -21.44
N PRO A 64 6.63 -3.95 -21.28
CA PRO A 64 6.01 -3.89 -19.99
C PRO A 64 5.95 -5.34 -19.53
N THR A 65 6.72 -5.66 -18.49
CA THR A 65 6.51 -6.89 -17.78
C THR A 65 5.04 -6.79 -17.41
N GLN A 66 4.21 -7.39 -18.23
CA GLN A 66 2.80 -7.55 -17.97
C GLN A 66 2.78 -8.01 -16.53
N ALA A 67 2.22 -7.14 -15.68
CA ALA A 67 1.82 -7.58 -14.35
C ALA A 67 1.12 -8.88 -14.64
N ALA A 68 1.79 -9.99 -14.33
CA ALA A 68 1.44 -11.31 -14.81
C ALA A 68 -0.05 -11.44 -14.57
N ALA A 69 -0.81 -11.40 -15.68
CA ALA A 69 -2.20 -11.81 -15.66
C ALA A 69 -2.12 -13.16 -14.95
N LYS A 70 -2.72 -13.21 -13.77
CA LYS A 70 -2.75 -14.38 -12.91
C LYS A 70 -3.33 -15.48 -13.79
N ASP A 71 -2.46 -16.28 -14.36
CA ASP A 71 -2.86 -17.44 -15.14
C ASP A 71 -3.59 -18.34 -14.14
N GLU A 72 -4.91 -18.26 -14.11
CA GLU A 72 -5.74 -19.07 -13.19
C GLU A 72 -5.53 -20.57 -13.42
N ASN A 73 -4.74 -20.94 -14.44
CA ASN A 73 -4.43 -22.31 -14.81
C ASN A 73 -2.94 -22.66 -14.63
N ALA A 74 -2.12 -21.77 -14.09
CA ALA A 74 -0.73 -22.09 -13.75
C ALA A 74 -0.75 -23.06 -12.58
N LYS A 75 -0.29 -24.29 -12.80
CA LYS A 75 -0.05 -25.27 -11.74
C LYS A 75 0.78 -24.59 -10.64
N PRO A 76 0.29 -24.55 -9.41
CA PRO A 76 0.96 -23.80 -8.33
C PRO A 76 2.40 -24.27 -8.17
N PRO A 77 3.33 -23.34 -7.91
CA PRO A 77 4.73 -23.69 -7.77
C PRO A 77 4.94 -24.63 -6.59
N THR A 78 5.54 -25.76 -6.85
CA THR A 78 5.86 -26.78 -5.84
C THR A 78 7.07 -26.39 -4.97
N SER A 79 7.77 -25.31 -5.32
CA SER A 79 9.01 -24.92 -4.66
C SER A 79 9.11 -23.43 -4.45
N TYR A 80 9.37 -23.02 -3.20
CA TYR A 80 9.62 -21.62 -2.84
C TYR A 80 11.12 -21.34 -2.97
N THR A 81 11.46 -20.28 -3.71
CA THR A 81 12.85 -19.88 -3.97
C THR A 81 13.38 -18.99 -2.87
N ARG A 82 12.56 -18.01 -2.41
CA ARG A 82 12.93 -17.08 -1.35
C ARG A 82 11.89 -17.11 -0.23
N PHE A 83 12.36 -17.06 1.00
CA PHE A 83 11.53 -16.81 2.17
C PHE A 83 12.37 -16.12 3.24
N SER A 84 12.01 -14.89 3.59
CA SER A 84 12.78 -14.06 4.53
C SER A 84 11.86 -13.22 5.42
N ILE A 85 12.37 -12.90 6.61
CA ILE A 85 11.75 -11.93 7.50
C ILE A 85 12.29 -10.55 7.09
N LEU A 86 11.38 -9.62 6.77
CA LEU A 86 11.70 -8.23 6.46
C LEU A 86 11.74 -7.38 7.72
N GLN A 87 10.80 -7.62 8.63
CA GLN A 87 10.73 -6.96 9.93
C GLN A 87 10.31 -7.98 11.00
N PRO A 88 10.87 -7.86 12.21
CA PRO A 88 11.94 -6.95 12.63
C PRO A 88 13.30 -7.33 12.03
N ALA A 89 14.26 -6.40 12.05
CA ALA A 89 15.63 -6.71 11.71
C ALA A 89 16.25 -7.64 12.77
N ASN A 90 17.29 -8.39 12.38
CA ASN A 90 18.02 -9.21 13.33
C ASN A 90 18.70 -8.34 14.39
N ASP A 91 18.71 -8.80 15.63
CA ASP A 91 19.35 -8.16 16.79
C ASP A 91 18.79 -6.77 17.14
N VAL A 92 17.50 -6.54 16.87
CA VAL A 92 16.83 -5.27 17.15
C VAL A 92 16.19 -5.25 18.55
N THR A 93 16.18 -4.08 19.19
CA THR A 93 15.41 -3.85 20.42
C THR A 93 14.04 -3.25 20.10
N ILE A 94 13.00 -3.89 20.58
CA ILE A 94 11.60 -3.46 20.46
C ILE A 94 11.10 -3.02 21.84
N TRP A 95 10.54 -1.81 21.94
CA TRP A 95 9.92 -1.29 23.13
C TRP A 95 8.41 -1.38 23.02
N ASP A 96 7.82 -2.37 23.67
CA ASP A 96 6.38 -2.57 23.64
C ASP A 96 5.87 -3.16 24.96
N ASN A 97 4.89 -2.49 25.58
CA ASN A 97 4.36 -2.91 26.87
C ASN A 97 3.43 -4.11 26.79
N GLN A 98 2.81 -4.33 25.61
CA GLN A 98 1.93 -5.48 25.37
C GLN A 98 2.71 -6.74 24.97
N GLY A 99 4.01 -6.59 24.72
CA GLY A 99 4.82 -7.69 24.23
C GLY A 99 4.52 -8.02 22.77
N SER A 100 4.34 -6.99 21.94
CA SER A 100 4.04 -7.15 20.54
C SER A 100 5.31 -7.04 19.68
N ILE A 101 5.46 -8.00 18.76
CA ILE A 101 6.53 -8.02 17.76
C ILE A 101 5.85 -7.91 16.40
N PRO A 102 6.03 -6.79 15.66
CA PRO A 102 5.51 -6.66 14.31
C PRO A 102 6.34 -7.53 13.38
N LEU A 103 5.74 -8.56 12.79
CA LEU A 103 6.40 -9.45 11.87
C LEU A 103 5.88 -9.25 10.45
N SER A 104 6.77 -8.94 9.52
CA SER A 104 6.50 -8.97 8.09
C SER A 104 7.52 -9.84 7.35
N MET A 105 7.05 -10.56 6.35
CA MET A 105 7.82 -11.57 5.63
C MET A 105 7.65 -11.41 4.12
N GLU A 106 8.65 -11.83 3.38
CA GLU A 106 8.64 -11.92 1.92
C GLU A 106 8.75 -13.37 1.50
N LEU A 107 7.96 -13.74 0.52
CA LEU A 107 7.94 -15.10 -0.04
C LEU A 107 7.88 -15.05 -1.56
N GLU A 108 8.70 -15.84 -2.22
CA GLU A 108 8.72 -15.99 -3.66
C GLU A 108 8.79 -17.48 -4.05
N PRO A 109 7.87 -17.91 -4.91
CA PRO A 109 6.65 -17.27 -5.39
C PRO A 109 5.60 -17.07 -4.29
N ALA A 110 4.47 -16.44 -4.62
CA ALA A 110 3.38 -16.20 -3.66
C ALA A 110 2.90 -17.48 -2.98
N LEU A 111 2.39 -17.37 -1.74
CA LEU A 111 1.92 -18.49 -0.95
C LEU A 111 0.76 -19.22 -1.64
N ASP A 112 0.93 -20.51 -1.83
CA ASP A 112 -0.07 -21.38 -2.45
C ASP A 112 -1.13 -21.82 -1.42
N THR A 113 -2.05 -20.93 -1.14
CA THR A 113 -3.15 -21.20 -0.21
C THR A 113 -4.16 -22.21 -0.76
N VAL A 114 -4.23 -22.38 -2.09
CA VAL A 114 -5.14 -23.31 -2.76
C VAL A 114 -4.77 -24.76 -2.42
N ASN A 115 -3.47 -25.06 -2.38
CA ASN A 115 -2.97 -26.38 -1.95
C ASN A 115 -2.78 -26.50 -0.43
N GLY A 116 -3.33 -25.55 0.32
CA GLY A 116 -3.31 -25.59 1.77
C GLY A 116 -1.94 -25.27 2.37
N HIS A 117 -1.07 -24.58 1.64
CA HIS A 117 0.17 -24.09 2.23
C HIS A 117 -0.11 -22.92 3.18
N GLY A 118 0.60 -22.86 4.29
CA GLY A 118 0.45 -21.83 5.30
C GLY A 118 1.75 -21.46 5.98
N VAL A 119 1.74 -20.27 6.57
CA VAL A 119 2.85 -19.75 7.37
C VAL A 119 2.73 -20.22 8.81
N TRP A 120 3.81 -20.70 9.34
CA TRP A 120 3.99 -21.02 10.76
C TRP A 120 5.07 -20.11 11.33
N VAL A 121 4.81 -19.49 12.47
CA VAL A 121 5.80 -18.64 13.15
C VAL A 121 6.13 -19.24 14.50
N PHE A 122 7.42 -19.24 14.80
CA PHE A 122 7.98 -19.80 16.04
C PHE A 122 8.72 -18.70 16.79
N VAL A 123 8.45 -18.61 18.08
CA VAL A 123 9.22 -17.81 19.04
C VAL A 123 9.82 -18.78 20.04
N ASP A 124 11.12 -18.75 20.23
CA ASP A 124 11.88 -19.67 21.10
C ASP A 124 11.57 -21.14 20.85
N GLY A 125 11.38 -21.50 19.58
CA GLY A 125 11.03 -22.85 19.17
C GLY A 125 9.56 -23.23 19.34
N LYS A 126 8.75 -22.40 20.01
CA LYS A 126 7.32 -22.65 20.21
C LYS A 126 6.50 -22.03 19.09
N ALA A 127 5.58 -22.77 18.48
CA ALA A 127 4.70 -22.25 17.43
C ALA A 127 3.67 -21.29 18.04
N VAL A 128 3.75 -20.00 17.66
CA VAL A 128 2.83 -18.95 18.10
C VAL A 128 1.79 -18.62 17.03
N VAL A 129 2.10 -18.84 15.77
CA VAL A 129 1.18 -18.75 14.63
C VAL A 129 1.22 -20.08 13.89
N LYS A 130 0.05 -20.57 13.48
CA LYS A 130 -0.10 -21.82 12.74
C LYS A 130 -0.99 -21.63 11.54
N GLN A 131 -0.57 -22.13 10.38
CA GLN A 131 -1.36 -22.21 9.16
C GLN A 131 -1.96 -20.85 8.74
N SER A 132 -1.22 -19.75 8.88
CA SER A 132 -1.69 -18.43 8.46
C SER A 132 -1.51 -18.24 6.95
N PRO A 133 -2.48 -17.63 6.24
CA PRO A 133 -2.29 -17.24 4.85
C PRO A 133 -1.57 -15.88 4.70
N SER A 134 -1.32 -15.16 5.80
CA SER A 134 -0.79 -13.80 5.77
C SER A 134 0.71 -13.76 5.95
N MET A 135 1.39 -12.92 5.18
CA MET A 135 2.81 -12.60 5.31
C MET A 135 3.09 -11.51 6.37
N VAL A 136 2.04 -10.85 6.86
CA VAL A 136 2.15 -9.85 7.94
C VAL A 136 1.42 -10.36 9.15
N GLN A 137 2.13 -10.55 10.27
CA GLN A 137 1.63 -11.18 11.49
C GLN A 137 2.15 -10.43 12.73
N PRO A 138 1.35 -9.62 13.40
CA PRO A 138 1.71 -9.14 14.72
C PRO A 138 1.66 -10.32 15.71
N ILE A 139 2.77 -10.56 16.39
CA ILE A 139 2.85 -11.55 17.46
C ILE A 139 2.70 -10.79 18.77
N SER A 140 1.79 -11.21 19.65
CA SER A 140 1.51 -10.51 20.91
C SER A 140 1.70 -11.45 22.11
N GLY A 141 1.81 -10.86 23.30
CA GLY A 141 1.92 -11.62 24.55
C GLY A 141 3.29 -12.22 24.81
N ILE A 142 4.33 -11.70 24.16
CA ILE A 142 5.71 -12.11 24.41
C ILE A 142 6.23 -11.37 25.66
N ASP A 143 6.93 -12.07 26.53
CA ASP A 143 7.52 -11.48 27.71
C ASP A 143 8.71 -10.56 27.38
N ARG A 144 9.16 -9.78 28.36
CA ARG A 144 10.42 -9.05 28.21
C ARG A 144 11.59 -10.02 28.17
N GLY A 145 12.55 -9.76 27.31
CA GLY A 145 13.71 -10.62 27.18
C GLY A 145 14.30 -10.66 25.80
N THR A 146 15.19 -11.57 25.59
CA THR A 146 15.77 -11.90 24.28
C THR A 146 15.05 -13.11 23.73
N HIS A 147 14.55 -13.00 22.53
CA HIS A 147 13.75 -14.03 21.87
C HIS A 147 14.31 -14.35 20.51
N THR A 148 14.15 -15.58 20.08
CA THR A 148 14.46 -16.03 18.72
C THR A 148 13.16 -16.16 17.93
N VAL A 149 13.15 -15.62 16.70
CA VAL A 149 11.98 -15.68 15.81
C VAL A 149 12.39 -16.33 14.49
N ARG A 150 11.59 -17.26 14.02
CA ARG A 150 11.70 -17.85 12.68
C ARG A 150 10.33 -18.17 12.11
N ALA A 151 10.23 -18.25 10.80
CA ALA A 151 9.02 -18.66 10.12
C ALA A 151 9.27 -19.86 9.20
N GLU A 152 8.21 -20.65 8.98
CA GLU A 152 8.22 -21.81 8.10
C GLU A 152 6.98 -21.80 7.22
N ILE A 153 7.15 -22.16 5.95
CA ILE A 153 6.03 -22.51 5.09
C ILE A 153 5.83 -24.02 5.20
N ARG A 154 4.61 -24.43 5.50
CA ARG A 154 4.22 -25.83 5.56
C ARG A 154 3.03 -26.10 4.66
N ASP A 155 2.96 -27.33 4.16
CA ASP A 155 1.80 -27.82 3.43
C ASP A 155 0.67 -28.25 4.38
N SER A 156 -0.44 -28.71 3.82
CA SER A 156 -1.61 -29.20 4.56
C SER A 156 -1.32 -30.43 5.42
N THR A 157 -0.23 -31.15 5.15
CA THR A 157 0.21 -32.32 5.93
C THR A 157 1.14 -31.94 7.09
N GLY A 158 1.57 -30.66 7.14
CA GLY A 158 2.53 -30.16 8.12
C GLY A 158 3.99 -30.30 7.72
N LYS A 159 4.28 -30.79 6.52
CA LYS A 159 5.64 -30.91 5.99
C LYS A 159 6.20 -29.52 5.71
N VAL A 160 7.46 -29.27 6.15
CA VAL A 160 8.15 -28.00 5.90
C VAL A 160 8.60 -27.92 4.45
N LEU A 161 8.15 -26.89 3.75
CA LEU A 161 8.52 -26.60 2.36
C LEU A 161 9.67 -25.59 2.29
N LYS A 162 9.65 -24.56 3.13
CA LYS A 162 10.68 -23.51 3.20
C LYS A 162 10.76 -22.96 4.62
N ARG A 163 11.95 -22.42 4.97
CA ARG A 163 12.20 -21.86 6.30
C ARG A 163 13.02 -20.57 6.16
N THR A 164 12.75 -19.57 6.99
CA THR A 164 13.59 -18.38 7.12
C THR A 164 14.85 -18.70 7.92
N ILE A 165 15.85 -17.80 7.86
CA ILE A 165 16.86 -17.73 8.90
C ILE A 165 16.19 -17.40 10.24
N THR A 166 16.79 -17.82 11.34
CA THR A 166 16.36 -17.41 12.69
C THR A 166 16.95 -16.04 12.99
N ILE A 167 16.11 -15.11 13.45
CA ILE A 167 16.53 -13.79 13.92
C ILE A 167 16.40 -13.71 15.43
N THR A 168 17.17 -12.82 16.05
CA THR A 168 17.09 -12.47 17.48
C THR A 168 16.42 -11.12 17.64
N VAL A 169 15.54 -10.98 18.62
CA VAL A 169 14.89 -9.72 18.99
C VAL A 169 14.94 -9.51 20.49
N HIS A 170 15.10 -8.26 20.93
CA HIS A 170 15.15 -7.90 22.36
C HIS A 170 13.91 -7.12 22.71
N LEU A 171 12.97 -7.73 23.43
CA LEU A 171 11.73 -7.07 23.84
C LEU A 171 11.90 -6.40 25.20
N LYS A 172 11.66 -5.11 25.25
CA LYS A 172 11.69 -4.29 26.48
C LYS A 172 10.33 -3.68 26.75
N LYS A 173 9.95 -3.65 28.03
CA LYS A 173 8.70 -3.02 28.49
C LYS A 173 9.04 -1.84 29.40
N HIS A 174 8.35 -0.71 29.22
CA HIS A 174 8.50 0.43 30.12
C HIS A 174 7.96 0.06 31.51
N THR A 175 8.76 0.27 32.54
CA THR A 175 8.30 0.14 33.92
C THR A 175 7.94 1.54 34.40
N ILE A 176 6.66 1.77 34.69
CA ILE A 176 6.24 2.99 35.39
C ILE A 176 6.61 2.77 36.89
N ALA A 177 7.65 3.46 37.36
CA ALA A 177 7.95 3.47 38.77
C ALA A 177 6.74 4.08 39.52
N LYS A 178 6.11 3.30 40.39
CA LYS A 178 5.03 3.81 41.26
C LYS A 178 5.65 4.83 42.18
N PRO A 179 5.11 6.09 42.28
CA PRO A 179 5.62 7.05 43.25
C PRO A 179 5.55 6.45 44.66
N VAL A 180 6.66 6.51 45.39
CA VAL A 180 6.66 6.13 46.80
C VAL A 180 5.97 7.27 47.56
N PRO A 181 4.84 7.02 48.25
CA PRO A 181 4.21 8.05 49.09
C PRO A 181 5.17 8.39 50.22
N HIS A 182 5.45 9.69 50.42
CA HIS A 182 6.18 10.25 51.54
C HIS A 182 5.27 10.35 52.73
#